data_e3697d403a262caf9e2590dfc4ff9594
#
_entry.id   e3697d403a262caf9e2590dfc4ff9594
#
_cell.length_a   1.000
_cell.length_b   1.000
_cell.length_c   1.000
_cell.angle_alpha   90.00
_cell.angle_beta   90.00
_cell.angle_gamma   90.00
#
_symmetry.space_group_name_H-M   'P 1'
#
loop_
_entity.id
_entity.type
_entity.pdbx_description
1 polymer ?
#
loop_
_entity_poly.entity_id
_entity_poly.type
_entity_poly.pdbx_seq_one_letter_code
_entity_poly.pdbx_strand_id
1 'polypeptide(L)'
;MAVIKAVSSKAGIGNAIDYVTKKEKTEEKLVSGLHCEPETVKEEMQATKELWGKTDGRTYKHYVQSYHEDEEITPEQAHKNAVELAEHTKAWKGHEVLIATHIDKGHIHTHFIVNSVNYENGHKLQWM
;
A
#
# COMPACT_ATOMS: atom_id res chain seq x y z
N MET A 1 -17.76 9.45 3.34
CA MET A 1 -17.57 8.02 2.98
C MET A 1 -16.31 7.85 2.12
N ALA A 2 -15.50 6.89 2.46
CA ALA A 2 -14.27 6.62 1.70
C ALA A 2 -14.57 5.69 0.53
N VAL A 3 -13.90 5.92 -0.59
CA VAL A 3 -14.02 5.09 -1.79
C VAL A 3 -12.66 4.44 -2.06
N ILE A 4 -12.67 3.14 -2.33
CA ILE A 4 -11.45 2.40 -2.65
C ILE A 4 -11.43 2.02 -4.11
N LYS A 5 -10.31 2.32 -4.77
CA LYS A 5 -10.12 1.99 -6.20
C LYS A 5 -8.78 1.31 -6.41
N ALA A 6 -8.75 0.33 -7.33
CA ALA A 6 -7.50 -0.23 -7.80
C ALA A 6 -6.88 0.74 -8.81
N VAL A 7 -5.57 0.89 -8.74
CA VAL A 7 -4.83 1.76 -9.65
C VAL A 7 -4.12 0.91 -10.70
N SER A 8 -4.38 1.20 -11.97
CA SER A 8 -3.64 0.60 -13.07
C SER A 8 -2.35 1.39 -13.27
N SER A 9 -1.20 0.73 -13.15
CA SER A 9 0.08 1.38 -13.36
C SER A 9 1.06 0.39 -13.98
N LYS A 10 1.90 0.92 -14.87
CA LYS A 10 2.99 0.16 -15.49
C LYS A 10 4.32 0.38 -14.76
N ALA A 11 4.32 1.20 -13.70
CA ALA A 11 5.52 1.47 -12.94
C ALA A 11 6.00 0.21 -12.22
N GLY A 12 7.31 0.04 -12.11
CA GLY A 12 7.88 -1.01 -11.28
C GLY A 12 7.59 -0.74 -9.80
N ILE A 13 7.63 -1.79 -8.98
CA ILE A 13 7.31 -1.69 -7.57
C ILE A 13 8.18 -0.67 -6.84
N GLY A 14 9.49 -0.61 -7.15
CA GLY A 14 10.40 0.36 -6.54
C GLY A 14 9.97 1.80 -6.82
N ASN A 15 9.59 2.08 -8.07
CA ASN A 15 9.14 3.40 -8.46
C ASN A 15 7.79 3.75 -7.82
N ALA A 16 6.89 2.77 -7.70
CA ALA A 16 5.60 2.96 -7.04
C ALA A 16 5.79 3.30 -5.56
N ILE A 17 6.69 2.61 -4.88
CA ILE A 17 7.02 2.86 -3.48
C ILE A 17 7.61 4.27 -3.33
N ASP A 18 8.56 4.64 -4.18
CA ASP A 18 9.17 5.97 -4.14
C ASP A 18 8.12 7.07 -4.34
N TYR A 19 7.20 6.86 -5.27
CA TYR A 19 6.15 7.83 -5.55
C TYR A 19 5.26 8.06 -4.31
N VAL A 20 4.77 6.99 -3.70
CA VAL A 20 3.82 7.13 -2.59
C VAL A 20 4.46 7.62 -1.29
N THR A 21 5.77 7.52 -1.17
CA THR A 21 6.49 7.96 0.04
C THR A 21 7.22 9.29 -0.13
N LYS A 22 7.00 10.02 -1.21
CA LYS A 22 7.62 11.32 -1.43
C LYS A 22 7.28 12.31 -0.30
N LYS A 23 8.28 13.05 0.16
CA LYS A 23 8.13 14.00 1.27
C LYS A 23 7.12 15.10 0.98
N GLU A 24 6.99 15.53 -0.28
CA GLU A 24 6.01 16.55 -0.64
C GLU A 24 4.56 16.03 -0.66
N LYS A 25 4.35 14.72 -0.57
CA LYS A 25 3.02 14.09 -0.60
C LYS A 25 2.57 13.58 0.76
N THR A 26 3.51 13.20 1.61
CA THR A 26 3.21 12.58 2.90
C THR A 26 4.26 12.93 3.94
N GLU A 27 4.01 12.53 5.18
CA GLU A 27 4.94 12.69 6.30
C GLU A 27 5.29 11.31 6.85
N GLU A 28 6.44 11.19 7.52
CA GLU A 28 6.90 9.93 8.09
C GLU A 28 5.84 9.27 8.98
N LYS A 29 5.14 10.05 9.80
CA LYS A 29 4.09 9.53 10.69
C LYS A 29 2.85 9.02 9.94
N LEU A 30 2.73 9.32 8.65
CA LEU A 30 1.62 8.91 7.80
C LEU A 30 2.02 7.81 6.83
N VAL A 31 3.12 7.12 7.12
CA VAL A 31 3.58 5.96 6.35
C VAL A 31 3.75 4.80 7.30
N SER A 32 3.10 3.69 7.01
CA SER A 32 3.15 2.47 7.83
C SER A 32 3.38 1.24 6.98
N GLY A 33 3.94 0.21 7.58
CA GLY A 33 4.07 -1.09 6.94
C GLY A 33 3.27 -2.13 7.70
N LEU A 34 2.53 -2.95 6.99
CA LEU A 34 1.86 -4.11 7.54
C LEU A 34 2.69 -5.33 7.15
N HIS A 35 3.26 -6.01 8.15
CA HIS A 35 4.19 -7.13 7.97
C HIS A 35 5.49 -6.74 7.27
N CYS A 36 5.83 -5.45 7.27
CA CYS A 36 7.08 -4.92 6.70
C CYS A 36 7.37 -3.57 7.35
N GLU A 37 8.63 -3.13 7.21
CA GLU A 37 9.05 -1.83 7.70
C GLU A 37 9.15 -0.85 6.52
N PRO A 38 8.62 0.38 6.64
CA PRO A 38 8.68 1.34 5.54
C PRO A 38 10.08 1.60 5.01
N GLU A 39 11.09 1.61 5.89
CA GLU A 39 12.46 1.93 5.53
C GLU A 39 13.11 0.86 4.65
N THR A 40 12.66 -0.39 4.76
CA THR A 40 13.24 -1.53 4.04
C THR A 40 12.21 -2.28 3.19
N VAL A 41 11.07 -1.66 2.94
CA VAL A 41 9.95 -2.32 2.26
C VAL A 41 10.31 -2.85 0.88
N LYS A 42 11.13 -2.13 0.11
CA LYS A 42 11.55 -2.59 -1.23
C LYS A 42 12.27 -3.92 -1.14
N GLU A 43 13.24 -4.00 -0.25
CA GLU A 43 14.06 -5.19 -0.04
C GLU A 43 13.24 -6.33 0.52
N GLU A 44 12.34 -6.05 1.46
CA GLU A 44 11.48 -7.06 2.06
C GLU A 44 10.52 -7.66 1.05
N MET A 45 9.86 -6.82 0.24
CA MET A 45 8.92 -7.30 -0.79
C MET A 45 9.64 -8.09 -1.87
N GLN A 46 10.85 -7.68 -2.24
CA GLN A 46 11.66 -8.40 -3.23
C GLN A 46 12.12 -9.74 -2.67
N ALA A 47 12.57 -9.77 -1.41
CA ALA A 47 13.02 -10.99 -0.75
C ALA A 47 11.91 -12.05 -0.70
N THR A 48 10.68 -11.64 -0.41
CA THR A 48 9.54 -12.55 -0.40
C THR A 48 9.32 -13.18 -1.77
N LYS A 49 9.35 -12.36 -2.82
CA LYS A 49 9.16 -12.86 -4.20
C LYS A 49 10.28 -13.83 -4.59
N GLU A 50 11.51 -13.51 -4.22
CA GLU A 50 12.67 -14.36 -4.53
C GLU A 50 12.63 -15.67 -3.76
N LEU A 51 12.24 -15.63 -2.48
CA LEU A 51 12.13 -16.82 -1.63
C LEU A 51 11.18 -17.85 -2.25
N TRP A 52 10.07 -17.38 -2.82
CA TRP A 52 9.06 -18.26 -3.42
C TRP A 52 9.25 -18.46 -4.93
N GLY A 53 10.31 -17.88 -5.52
CA GLY A 53 10.61 -18.01 -6.94
C GLY A 53 9.56 -17.38 -7.84
N LYS A 54 8.89 -16.32 -7.39
CA LYS A 54 7.79 -15.67 -8.13
C LYS A 54 8.08 -14.20 -8.38
N THR A 55 9.14 -13.94 -9.11
CA THR A 55 9.58 -12.58 -9.44
C THR A 55 8.98 -12.05 -10.75
N ASP A 56 8.33 -12.92 -11.53
CA ASP A 56 7.77 -12.56 -12.83
C ASP A 56 6.34 -12.05 -12.74
N GLY A 57 5.88 -11.46 -13.83
CA GLY A 57 4.51 -10.99 -13.97
C GLY A 57 4.23 -9.80 -13.07
N ARG A 58 3.04 -9.76 -12.49
CA ARG A 58 2.67 -8.69 -11.58
C ARG A 58 3.44 -8.85 -10.28
N THR A 59 4.10 -7.74 -9.85
CA THR A 59 4.93 -7.74 -8.65
C THR A 59 4.23 -7.07 -7.46
N TYR A 60 3.17 -6.32 -7.72
CA TYR A 60 2.39 -5.66 -6.67
C TYR A 60 1.02 -5.27 -7.19
N LYS A 61 0.14 -4.89 -6.25
CA LYS A 61 -1.14 -4.25 -6.56
C LYS A 61 -1.21 -2.93 -5.81
N HIS A 62 -1.70 -1.90 -6.48
CA HIS A 62 -1.81 -0.55 -5.92
C HIS A 62 -3.29 -0.21 -5.75
N TYR A 63 -3.67 0.20 -4.54
CA TYR A 63 -5.03 0.65 -4.24
C TYR A 63 -4.98 2.04 -3.63
N VAL A 64 -6.05 2.80 -3.82
CA VAL A 64 -6.17 4.14 -3.23
C VAL A 64 -7.52 4.23 -2.53
N GLN A 65 -7.50 4.68 -1.27
CA GLN A 65 -8.69 5.01 -0.50
C GLN A 65 -8.79 6.53 -0.46
N SER A 66 -9.88 7.09 -0.98
CA SER A 66 -10.06 8.54 -1.07
C SER A 66 -11.24 8.99 -0.23
N TYR A 67 -11.09 10.16 0.41
CA TYR A 67 -12.16 10.82 1.13
C TYR A 67 -12.63 12.02 0.31
N HIS A 68 -13.94 12.30 0.37
CA HIS A 68 -14.48 13.48 -0.29
C HIS A 68 -13.95 14.74 0.40
N GLU A 69 -13.70 15.80 -0.36
CA GLU A 69 -13.15 17.04 0.21
C GLU A 69 -14.03 17.69 1.27
N ASP A 70 -15.33 17.39 1.26
CA ASP A 70 -16.30 17.89 2.25
C ASP A 70 -16.28 17.09 3.56
N GLU A 71 -15.61 15.95 3.59
CA GLU A 71 -15.52 15.14 4.81
C GLU A 71 -14.52 15.72 5.78
N GLU A 72 -14.96 15.92 7.02
CA GLU A 72 -14.08 16.42 8.08
C GLU A 72 -13.32 15.26 8.71
N ILE A 73 -12.13 15.01 8.20
CA ILE A 73 -11.27 13.95 8.73
C ILE A 73 -9.83 14.46 8.74
N THR A 74 -9.11 14.13 9.81
CA THR A 74 -7.69 14.48 9.90
C THR A 74 -6.85 13.46 9.14
N PRO A 75 -5.67 13.85 8.66
CA PRO A 75 -4.75 12.89 8.03
C PRO A 75 -4.42 11.71 8.95
N GLU A 76 -4.23 11.98 10.25
CA GLU A 76 -3.94 10.95 11.25
C GLU A 76 -5.07 9.94 11.38
N GLN A 77 -6.32 10.43 11.42
CA GLN A 77 -7.48 9.53 11.51
C GLN A 77 -7.67 8.74 10.22
N ALA A 78 -7.46 9.39 9.07
CA ALA A 78 -7.52 8.70 7.78
C ALA A 78 -6.49 7.59 7.70
N HIS A 79 -5.27 7.85 8.18
CA HIS A 79 -4.20 6.87 8.19
C HIS A 79 -4.52 5.69 9.11
N LYS A 80 -5.03 5.98 10.31
CA LYS A 80 -5.45 4.94 11.26
C LYS A 80 -6.52 4.05 10.65
N ASN A 81 -7.52 4.66 10.00
CA ASN A 81 -8.58 3.91 9.32
C ASN A 81 -8.02 3.02 8.21
N ALA A 82 -7.02 3.51 7.48
CA ALA A 82 -6.39 2.75 6.40
C ALA A 82 -5.62 1.55 6.93
N VAL A 83 -4.89 1.72 8.03
CA VAL A 83 -4.17 0.61 8.67
C VAL A 83 -5.15 -0.46 9.14
N GLU A 84 -6.24 -0.06 9.78
CA GLU A 84 -7.29 -0.99 10.20
C GLU A 84 -7.91 -1.73 9.01
N LEU A 85 -8.18 -1.00 7.93
CA LEU A 85 -8.71 -1.62 6.70
C LEU A 85 -7.76 -2.69 6.17
N ALA A 86 -6.48 -2.37 6.10
CA ALA A 86 -5.47 -3.32 5.60
C ALA A 86 -5.41 -4.58 6.49
N GLU A 87 -5.46 -4.39 7.82
CA GLU A 87 -5.42 -5.50 8.77
C GLU A 87 -6.63 -6.43 8.64
N HIS A 88 -7.78 -5.90 8.23
CA HIS A 88 -9.02 -6.66 8.13
C HIS A 88 -9.38 -7.10 6.71
N THR A 89 -8.59 -6.74 5.71
CA THR A 89 -8.84 -7.16 4.32
C THR A 89 -8.36 -8.59 4.12
N LYS A 90 -9.29 -9.52 4.00
CA LYS A 90 -8.97 -10.96 3.88
C LYS A 90 -8.05 -11.28 2.71
N ALA A 91 -8.26 -10.62 1.57
CA ALA A 91 -7.46 -10.86 0.38
C ALA A 91 -5.98 -10.51 0.56
N TRP A 92 -5.67 -9.64 1.52
CA TRP A 92 -4.30 -9.18 1.78
C TRP A 92 -3.62 -9.93 2.93
N LYS A 93 -4.31 -10.87 3.53
CA LYS A 93 -3.75 -11.66 4.64
C LYS A 93 -2.50 -12.38 4.18
N GLY A 94 -1.41 -12.22 4.93
CA GLY A 94 -0.13 -12.82 4.57
C GLY A 94 0.68 -12.06 3.52
N HIS A 95 0.23 -10.87 3.12
CA HIS A 95 0.96 -10.01 2.20
C HIS A 95 1.54 -8.81 2.93
N GLU A 96 2.76 -8.41 2.56
CA GLU A 96 3.31 -7.14 3.04
C GLU A 96 2.56 -6.02 2.35
N VAL A 97 2.19 -4.99 3.11
CA VAL A 97 1.46 -3.82 2.58
C VAL A 97 2.14 -2.55 3.05
N LEU A 98 2.49 -1.68 2.11
CA LEU A 98 2.96 -0.34 2.43
C LEU A 98 1.75 0.59 2.36
N ILE A 99 1.56 1.40 3.40
CA ILE A 99 0.41 2.29 3.54
C ILE A 99 0.92 3.72 3.70
N ALA A 100 0.56 4.60 2.76
CA ALA A 100 1.00 6.00 2.80
C ALA A 100 -0.18 6.94 2.56
N THR A 101 -0.45 7.81 3.53
CA THR A 101 -1.52 8.79 3.43
C THR A 101 -0.98 10.10 2.88
N HIS A 102 -1.56 10.57 1.78
CA HIS A 102 -1.16 11.78 1.07
C HIS A 102 -1.97 12.98 1.56
N ILE A 103 -1.27 14.10 1.72
CA ILE A 103 -1.85 15.35 2.21
C ILE A 103 -1.56 16.53 1.27
N ASP A 104 -1.04 16.26 0.08
CA ASP A 104 -0.63 17.29 -0.88
C ASP A 104 -1.76 17.83 -1.75
N LYS A 105 -2.94 17.25 -1.64
CA LYS A 105 -4.12 17.62 -2.41
C LYS A 105 -5.21 18.18 -1.51
N GLY A 106 -6.25 18.76 -2.11
CA GLY A 106 -7.38 19.32 -1.36
C GLY A 106 -8.22 18.28 -0.63
N HIS A 107 -8.02 17.01 -0.91
CA HIS A 107 -8.67 15.91 -0.20
C HIS A 107 -7.64 14.88 0.22
N ILE A 108 -7.95 14.15 1.28
CA ILE A 108 -7.04 13.14 1.83
C ILE A 108 -7.23 11.82 1.09
N HIS A 109 -6.13 11.18 0.73
CA HIS A 109 -6.19 9.86 0.13
C HIS A 109 -5.01 9.01 0.61
N THR A 110 -5.26 7.72 0.78
CA THR A 110 -4.25 6.77 1.24
C THR A 110 -3.96 5.75 0.16
N HIS A 111 -2.68 5.52 -0.09
CA HIS A 111 -2.20 4.55 -1.06
C HIS A 111 -1.76 3.27 -0.36
N PHE A 112 -2.12 2.14 -0.96
CA PHE A 112 -1.72 0.81 -0.48
C PHE A 112 -0.93 0.13 -1.57
N ILE A 113 0.31 -0.25 -1.28
CA ILE A 113 1.12 -1.09 -2.19
C ILE A 113 1.17 -2.47 -1.57
N VAL A 114 0.49 -3.42 -2.19
CA VAL A 114 0.37 -4.80 -1.68
C VAL A 114 1.32 -5.69 -2.47
N ASN A 115 2.23 -6.37 -1.78
CA ASN A 115 3.16 -7.29 -2.44
C ASN A 115 2.37 -8.43 -3.09
N SER A 116 2.76 -8.82 -4.28
CA SER A 116 2.02 -9.83 -5.06
C SER A 116 2.08 -11.23 -4.47
N VAL A 117 3.12 -11.54 -3.69
CA VAL A 117 3.34 -12.89 -3.16
C VAL A 117 3.09 -12.94 -1.67
N ASN A 118 2.30 -13.92 -1.24
CA ASN A 118 2.02 -14.16 0.17
C ASN A 118 3.28 -14.74 0.82
N TYR A 119 3.78 -14.07 1.87
CA TYR A 119 5.02 -14.51 2.54
C TYR A 119 4.85 -15.80 3.34
N GLU A 120 3.60 -16.16 3.68
CA GLU A 120 3.33 -17.36 4.47
C GLU A 120 3.24 -18.63 3.60
N ASN A 121 2.67 -18.54 2.40
CA ASN A 121 2.39 -19.72 1.57
C ASN A 121 2.86 -19.61 0.12
N GLY A 122 3.38 -18.44 -0.28
CA GLY A 122 3.87 -18.23 -1.64
C GLY A 122 2.83 -18.04 -2.72
N HIS A 123 1.55 -18.01 -2.35
CA HIS A 123 0.49 -17.80 -3.35
C HIS A 123 0.48 -16.35 -3.84
N LYS A 124 0.16 -16.16 -5.11
CA LYS A 124 0.01 -14.81 -5.65
C LYS A 124 -1.36 -14.24 -5.31
N LEU A 125 -1.39 -12.92 -5.11
CA LEU A 125 -2.61 -12.17 -4.84
C LEU A 125 -3.61 -12.38 -5.98
N GLN A 126 -4.87 -12.65 -5.64
CA GLN A 126 -5.93 -12.78 -6.63
C GLN A 126 -6.30 -11.42 -7.18
N TRP A 127 -6.37 -11.33 -8.50
CA TRP A 127 -6.73 -10.10 -9.18
C TRP A 127 -8.22 -10.11 -9.49
N MET A 128 -8.93 -9.14 -8.96
CA MET A 128 -10.36 -9.00 -9.24
C MET A 128 -10.67 -7.59 -9.72
#